data_190c7a09e4fcc68f0f14d08e080dd79c
#
_entry.id   190c7a09e4fcc68f0f14d08e080dd79c
#
_cell.length_a   1.000
_cell.length_b   1.000
_cell.length_c   1.000
_cell.angle_alpha   90.00
_cell.angle_beta   90.00
_cell.angle_gamma   90.00
#
_symmetry.space_group_name_H-M   'P 1'
#
loop_
_entity.id
_entity.type
_entity.pdbx_description
1 polymer ?
#
loop_
_entity_poly.entity_id
_entity_poly.type
_entity_poly.pdbx_seq_one_letter_code
_entity_poly.pdbx_strand_id
1 'polypeptide(L)'
;MVYLKEDYLRPKSLTPTYPPYHEGDYLEEYFYTQYQKLEDKPEREYIDIFWSNIFCNRIWAGQPYPDLQNLLYETLSSDGSYFTICQQDDGPFEDFPEDTMIFSAGGNRKKGNVIPIPLVCSSIPKTPKQEHKYFASFIGSNTYWVRTDMVKAFRGKDDCLVKAGNWDINVGEEKMNNFIDVMSASKFSLCPRGYGTTSFRLYESFQLNTVPVIFLMIMHFLGLMNWIGKSSVL
;
A
#
# COMPACT_ATOMS: atom_id res chain seq x y z
N MET A 1 -1.01 22.12 -15.54
CA MET A 1 -1.69 21.72 -14.29
C MET A 1 -3.12 22.21 -14.39
N VAL A 2 -4.08 21.29 -14.40
CA VAL A 2 -5.49 21.65 -14.20
C VAL A 2 -5.56 22.15 -12.76
N TYR A 3 -5.58 23.42 -12.54
CA TYR A 3 -5.71 24.00 -11.20
C TYR A 3 -7.17 23.90 -10.78
N LEU A 4 -7.49 22.81 -10.12
CA LEU A 4 -8.75 22.66 -9.41
C LEU A 4 -8.68 23.55 -8.17
N LYS A 5 -9.36 24.68 -8.20
CA LYS A 5 -9.28 25.73 -7.14
C LYS A 5 -9.82 25.33 -5.78
N GLU A 6 -10.51 24.19 -5.73
CA GLU A 6 -11.31 23.78 -4.58
C GLU A 6 -10.41 23.18 -3.48
N ASP A 7 -10.29 23.85 -2.34
CA ASP A 7 -9.48 23.38 -1.20
C ASP A 7 -9.91 22.01 -0.68
N TYR A 8 -11.20 21.64 -0.83
CA TYR A 8 -11.70 20.32 -0.42
C TYR A 8 -11.15 19.15 -1.23
N LEU A 9 -10.49 19.39 -2.35
CA LEU A 9 -9.84 18.35 -3.17
C LEU A 9 -8.48 17.90 -2.59
N ARG A 10 -7.93 18.70 -1.70
CA ARG A 10 -6.66 18.45 -1.04
C ARG A 10 -6.80 18.50 0.49
N PRO A 11 -7.77 17.74 1.05
CA PRO A 11 -8.00 17.76 2.49
C PRO A 11 -6.84 17.12 3.23
N LYS A 12 -6.62 17.55 4.47
CA LYS A 12 -5.78 16.81 5.41
C LYS A 12 -6.47 15.53 5.85
N SER A 13 -5.70 14.52 6.22
CA SER A 13 -6.25 13.34 6.87
C SER A 13 -6.84 13.72 8.23
N LEU A 14 -8.09 13.29 8.47
CA LEU A 14 -8.78 13.42 9.76
C LEU A 14 -8.72 12.13 10.58
N THR A 15 -8.01 11.14 10.09
CA THR A 15 -7.88 9.83 10.72
C THR A 15 -6.41 9.50 10.93
N PRO A 16 -6.09 8.54 11.83
CA PRO A 16 -4.73 8.02 11.90
C PRO A 16 -4.25 7.59 10.53
N THR A 17 -3.04 7.97 10.18
CA THR A 17 -2.43 7.59 8.91
C THR A 17 -2.11 6.09 8.93
N TYR A 18 -2.46 5.39 7.87
CA TYR A 18 -2.16 3.98 7.72
C TYR A 18 -1.06 3.78 6.67
N PRO A 19 -0.06 2.96 6.90
CA PRO A 19 0.19 2.10 8.07
C PRO A 19 0.53 2.90 9.34
N PRO A 20 0.41 2.28 10.55
CA PRO A 20 0.51 2.98 11.85
C PRO A 20 1.83 3.70 12.10
N TYR A 21 2.87 3.43 11.36
CA TYR A 21 4.15 4.16 11.43
C TYR A 21 4.21 5.34 10.47
N HIS A 22 3.15 5.59 9.73
CA HIS A 22 3.14 6.66 8.76
C HIS A 22 2.92 7.99 9.49
N GLU A 23 4.00 8.61 9.88
CA GLU A 23 4.00 10.00 10.32
C GLU A 23 4.12 10.87 9.08
N GLY A 24 3.03 11.23 8.47
CA GLY A 24 3.09 12.15 7.34
C GLY A 24 2.08 11.90 6.24
N ASP A 25 2.45 12.42 5.12
CA ASP A 25 1.58 12.55 3.97
C ASP A 25 1.41 11.21 3.23
N TYR A 26 0.25 10.98 2.67
CA TYR A 26 0.08 9.95 1.65
C TYR A 26 0.87 10.31 0.38
N LEU A 27 0.95 9.38 -0.55
CA LEU A 27 1.71 9.53 -1.78
C LEU A 27 1.28 10.76 -2.60
N GLU A 28 -0.01 11.08 -2.62
CA GLU A 28 -0.56 12.23 -3.32
C GLU A 28 -0.01 13.55 -2.75
N GLU A 29 -0.01 13.71 -1.44
CA GLU A 29 0.50 14.90 -0.74
C GLU A 29 2.01 15.03 -0.93
N TYR A 30 2.73 13.90 -0.74
CA TYR A 30 4.18 13.86 -0.97
C TYR A 30 4.52 14.27 -2.41
N PHE A 31 3.86 13.67 -3.39
CA PHE A 31 4.08 13.98 -4.80
C PHE A 31 3.72 15.43 -5.12
N TYR A 32 2.56 15.91 -4.66
CA TYR A 32 2.14 17.31 -4.86
C TYR A 32 3.21 18.28 -4.40
N THR A 33 3.75 18.06 -3.19
CA THR A 33 4.81 18.90 -2.62
C THR A 33 6.08 18.89 -3.46
N GLN A 34 6.48 17.74 -4.03
CA GLN A 34 7.64 17.65 -4.90
C GLN A 34 7.36 18.24 -6.29
N TYR A 35 6.17 17.98 -6.83
CA TYR A 35 5.75 18.51 -8.13
C TYR A 35 5.73 20.04 -8.18
N GLN A 36 5.33 20.70 -7.09
CA GLN A 36 5.36 22.16 -7.00
C GLN A 36 6.79 22.74 -7.14
N LYS A 37 7.82 22.00 -6.76
CA LYS A 37 9.22 22.41 -6.83
C LYS A 37 9.88 22.20 -8.20
N LEU A 38 9.22 21.48 -9.10
CA LEU A 38 9.77 21.24 -10.44
C LEU A 38 9.78 22.55 -11.25
N GLU A 39 10.93 22.89 -11.82
CA GLU A 39 11.09 24.00 -12.76
C GLU A 39 10.45 23.62 -14.10
N ASP A 40 10.80 22.44 -14.63
CA ASP A 40 10.22 21.89 -15.85
C ASP A 40 9.11 20.90 -15.52
N LYS A 41 7.89 21.23 -15.88
CA LYS A 41 6.74 20.37 -15.66
C LYS A 41 6.51 19.43 -16.85
N PRO A 42 5.98 18.21 -16.61
CA PRO A 42 5.60 17.29 -17.69
C PRO A 42 4.58 17.95 -18.64
N GLU A 43 4.57 17.48 -19.90
CA GLU A 43 3.57 17.93 -20.89
C GLU A 43 2.14 17.56 -20.48
N ARG A 44 1.96 16.39 -19.81
CA ARG A 44 0.67 15.98 -19.27
C ARG A 44 0.28 16.83 -18.08
N GLU A 45 -0.96 17.23 -18.01
CA GLU A 45 -1.46 18.04 -16.89
C GLU A 45 -1.75 17.17 -15.67
N TYR A 46 -1.30 17.64 -14.51
CA TYR A 46 -1.51 16.95 -13.24
C TYR A 46 -2.89 17.26 -12.66
N ILE A 47 -3.67 16.21 -12.38
CA ILE A 47 -4.93 16.26 -11.63
C ILE A 47 -4.58 16.07 -10.15
N ASP A 48 -4.52 17.16 -9.40
CA ASP A 48 -3.98 17.26 -8.05
C ASP A 48 -5.02 17.01 -6.94
N ILE A 49 -5.68 15.87 -7.00
CA ILE A 49 -6.68 15.42 -6.02
C ILE A 49 -6.03 14.45 -5.02
N PHE A 50 -6.28 14.65 -3.71
CA PHE A 50 -5.81 13.77 -2.63
C PHE A 50 -6.81 12.64 -2.38
N TRP A 51 -6.87 11.69 -3.31
CA TRP A 51 -7.81 10.57 -3.34
C TRP A 51 -7.83 9.79 -2.05
N SER A 52 -6.64 9.44 -1.52
CA SER A 52 -6.51 8.67 -0.29
C SER A 52 -7.10 9.41 0.90
N ASN A 53 -6.84 10.71 1.05
CA ASN A 53 -7.38 11.51 2.14
C ASN A 53 -8.90 11.63 2.05
N ILE A 54 -9.43 11.90 0.86
CA ILE A 54 -10.89 12.01 0.63
C ILE A 54 -11.56 10.68 0.98
N PHE A 55 -11.01 9.56 0.50
CA PHE A 55 -11.54 8.23 0.77
C PHE A 55 -11.50 7.89 2.27
N CYS A 56 -10.34 8.08 2.92
CA CYS A 56 -10.15 7.78 4.33
C CYS A 56 -11.06 8.64 5.22
N ASN A 57 -11.17 9.94 4.93
CA ASN A 57 -12.04 10.84 5.67
C ASN A 57 -13.51 10.45 5.54
N ARG A 58 -13.94 9.99 4.36
CA ARG A 58 -15.28 9.44 4.18
C ARG A 58 -15.53 8.22 5.04
N ILE A 59 -14.67 7.20 4.90
CA ILE A 59 -14.91 5.87 5.49
C ILE A 59 -14.75 5.88 7.00
N TRP A 60 -13.76 6.60 7.53
CA TRP A 60 -13.40 6.53 8.95
C TRP A 60 -13.71 7.79 9.76
N ALA A 61 -13.88 8.94 9.12
CA ALA A 61 -14.25 10.18 9.78
C ALA A 61 -15.68 10.67 9.42
N GLY A 62 -16.45 9.91 8.63
CA GLY A 62 -17.83 10.21 8.28
C GLY A 62 -18.02 11.47 7.42
N GLN A 63 -16.97 11.92 6.74
CA GLN A 63 -17.07 13.10 5.87
C GLN A 63 -17.85 12.77 4.59
N PRO A 64 -18.56 13.74 4.01
CA PRO A 64 -19.20 13.56 2.73
C PRO A 64 -18.17 13.31 1.63
N TYR A 65 -18.51 12.45 0.66
CA TYR A 65 -17.69 12.29 -0.54
C TYR A 65 -18.08 13.37 -1.54
N PRO A 66 -17.15 14.20 -2.02
CA PRO A 66 -17.45 15.22 -3.03
C PRO A 66 -17.95 14.60 -4.34
N ASP A 67 -18.74 15.33 -5.10
CA ASP A 67 -19.11 14.90 -6.45
C ASP A 67 -17.96 15.13 -7.43
N LEU A 68 -16.93 14.30 -7.29
CA LEU A 68 -15.68 14.39 -8.07
C LEU A 68 -15.93 14.07 -9.54
N GLN A 69 -16.87 13.17 -9.85
CA GLN A 69 -17.12 12.81 -11.24
C GLN A 69 -17.65 13.99 -12.05
N ASN A 70 -18.64 14.72 -11.54
CA ASN A 70 -19.17 15.90 -12.23
C ASN A 70 -18.09 16.99 -12.34
N LEU A 71 -17.33 17.22 -11.28
CA LEU A 71 -16.22 18.17 -11.31
C LEU A 71 -15.22 17.84 -12.42
N LEU A 72 -14.83 16.57 -12.56
CA LEU A 72 -13.90 16.16 -13.62
C LEU A 72 -14.51 16.35 -15.02
N TYR A 73 -15.79 16.04 -15.21
CA TYR A 73 -16.48 16.26 -16.50
C TYR A 73 -16.59 17.74 -16.88
N GLU A 74 -16.77 18.62 -15.90
CA GLU A 74 -16.86 20.07 -16.13
C GLU A 74 -15.49 20.71 -16.38
N THR A 75 -14.41 20.11 -15.85
CA THR A 75 -13.09 20.74 -15.85
C THR A 75 -12.14 20.15 -16.90
N LEU A 76 -12.23 18.84 -17.16
CA LEU A 76 -11.30 18.15 -18.06
C LEU A 76 -11.85 18.10 -19.48
N SER A 77 -11.02 18.43 -20.45
CA SER A 77 -11.35 18.23 -21.87
C SER A 77 -11.20 16.75 -22.25
N SER A 78 -12.11 16.23 -23.07
CA SER A 78 -12.08 14.83 -23.53
C SER A 78 -10.84 14.48 -24.36
N ASP A 79 -10.22 15.47 -24.98
CA ASP A 79 -9.01 15.36 -25.81
C ASP A 79 -7.74 15.82 -25.06
N GLY A 80 -7.89 16.17 -23.79
CA GLY A 80 -6.76 16.58 -22.94
C GLY A 80 -5.90 15.41 -22.51
N SER A 81 -4.63 15.69 -22.20
CA SER A 81 -3.63 14.72 -21.78
C SER A 81 -3.30 14.93 -20.31
N TYR A 82 -3.71 13.99 -19.45
CA TYR A 82 -3.66 14.15 -18.01
C TYR A 82 -2.91 13.03 -17.31
N PHE A 83 -2.55 13.27 -16.04
CA PHE A 83 -2.16 12.20 -15.13
C PHE A 83 -2.62 12.51 -13.71
N THR A 84 -2.80 11.45 -12.92
CA THR A 84 -3.06 11.54 -11.49
C THR A 84 -2.32 10.46 -10.72
N ILE A 85 -2.20 10.62 -9.42
CA ILE A 85 -1.50 9.69 -8.53
C ILE A 85 -2.44 9.30 -7.40
N CYS A 86 -2.43 8.02 -7.03
CA CYS A 86 -3.28 7.51 -5.97
C CYS A 86 -2.59 6.39 -5.18
N GLN A 87 -2.57 6.51 -3.86
CA GLN A 87 -2.09 5.45 -2.97
C GLN A 87 -3.20 4.48 -2.57
N GLN A 88 -4.45 4.92 -2.53
CA GLN A 88 -5.58 4.10 -2.11
C GLN A 88 -5.70 2.83 -2.97
N ASP A 89 -6.02 1.71 -2.32
CA ASP A 89 -5.95 0.37 -2.91
C ASP A 89 -6.77 0.19 -4.19
N ASP A 90 -7.98 0.74 -4.23
CA ASP A 90 -8.88 0.63 -5.39
C ASP A 90 -8.64 1.74 -6.43
N GLY A 91 -7.81 2.73 -6.10
CA GLY A 91 -7.54 3.91 -6.93
C GLY A 91 -8.70 4.92 -6.90
N PRO A 92 -8.66 5.97 -7.72
CA PRO A 92 -9.81 6.84 -7.91
C PRO A 92 -10.98 6.03 -8.48
N PHE A 93 -12.22 6.31 -8.04
CA PHE A 93 -13.41 5.60 -8.54
C PHE A 93 -13.96 6.22 -9.83
N GLU A 94 -13.56 7.44 -10.12
CA GLU A 94 -14.05 8.28 -11.20
C GLU A 94 -13.56 7.79 -12.58
N ASP A 95 -14.28 8.21 -13.60
CA ASP A 95 -13.91 8.08 -14.99
C ASP A 95 -13.13 9.30 -15.44
N PHE A 96 -12.14 9.05 -16.27
CA PHE A 96 -11.22 10.05 -16.81
C PHE A 96 -11.24 10.06 -18.33
N PRO A 97 -10.81 11.16 -18.98
CA PRO A 97 -10.46 11.15 -20.40
C PRO A 97 -9.54 9.98 -20.74
N GLU A 98 -9.69 9.41 -21.96
CA GLU A 98 -9.05 8.16 -22.37
C GLU A 98 -7.52 8.17 -22.25
N ASP A 99 -6.89 9.31 -22.54
CA ASP A 99 -5.43 9.47 -22.47
C ASP A 99 -4.91 9.80 -21.04
N THR A 100 -5.73 9.67 -20.01
CA THR A 100 -5.30 9.94 -18.64
C THR A 100 -4.48 8.78 -18.08
N MET A 101 -3.25 9.05 -17.60
CA MET A 101 -2.42 8.10 -16.87
C MET A 101 -2.76 8.11 -15.39
N ILE A 102 -3.04 6.95 -14.81
CA ILE A 102 -3.36 6.77 -13.38
C ILE A 102 -2.22 6.03 -12.70
N PHE A 103 -1.32 6.75 -12.05
CA PHE A 103 -0.25 6.15 -11.27
C PHE A 103 -0.80 5.64 -9.92
N SER A 104 -0.92 4.32 -9.78
CA SER A 104 -1.57 3.69 -8.63
C SER A 104 -0.61 2.81 -7.84
N ALA A 105 -0.48 3.10 -6.55
CA ALA A 105 0.32 2.30 -5.63
C ALA A 105 -0.48 1.11 -5.03
N GLY A 106 -1.79 1.21 -4.90
CA GLY A 106 -2.64 0.15 -4.33
C GLY A 106 -2.87 -1.05 -5.23
N GLY A 107 -3.03 -0.80 -6.53
CA GLY A 107 -2.99 -1.81 -7.60
C GLY A 107 -4.27 -2.64 -7.82
N ASN A 108 -5.38 -2.36 -7.13
CA ASN A 108 -6.65 -3.05 -7.39
C ASN A 108 -7.41 -2.49 -8.60
N ARG A 109 -7.26 -1.20 -8.87
CA ARG A 109 -7.91 -0.56 -10.02
C ARG A 109 -7.47 -1.20 -11.34
N LYS A 110 -8.43 -1.53 -12.19
CA LYS A 110 -8.21 -2.10 -13.54
C LYS A 110 -8.78 -1.24 -14.65
N LYS A 111 -9.55 -0.21 -14.32
CA LYS A 111 -10.19 0.68 -15.29
C LYS A 111 -9.26 1.84 -15.66
N GLY A 112 -9.14 2.14 -16.94
CA GLY A 112 -8.30 3.21 -17.47
C GLY A 112 -6.84 2.80 -17.68
N ASN A 113 -6.00 3.76 -18.01
CA ASN A 113 -4.57 3.56 -18.25
C ASN A 113 -3.79 3.58 -16.91
N VAL A 114 -3.82 2.45 -16.19
CA VAL A 114 -3.25 2.32 -14.86
C VAL A 114 -1.78 1.90 -14.93
N ILE A 115 -0.92 2.69 -14.31
CA ILE A 115 0.52 2.45 -14.20
C ILE A 115 0.85 2.15 -12.73
N PRO A 116 1.35 0.93 -12.41
CA PRO A 116 1.71 0.59 -11.04
C PRO A 116 2.97 1.34 -10.60
N ILE A 117 2.93 1.89 -9.39
CA ILE A 117 4.06 2.58 -8.76
C ILE A 117 4.28 2.06 -7.33
N PRO A 118 5.47 2.26 -6.75
CA PRO A 118 5.74 1.93 -5.37
C PRO A 118 4.88 2.72 -4.38
N LEU A 119 4.62 2.13 -3.20
CA LEU A 119 4.06 2.82 -2.05
C LEU A 119 5.10 3.77 -1.44
N VAL A 120 4.63 4.87 -0.86
CA VAL A 120 5.40 5.61 0.15
C VAL A 120 5.31 4.83 1.47
N CYS A 121 6.46 4.42 1.99
CA CYS A 121 6.57 3.72 3.27
C CYS A 121 7.26 4.62 4.28
N SER A 122 6.70 4.70 5.47
CA SER A 122 7.26 5.51 6.57
C SER A 122 8.59 4.98 7.05
N SER A 123 9.40 5.89 7.61
CA SER A 123 10.63 5.50 8.27
C SER A 123 10.33 4.76 9.56
N ILE A 124 10.87 3.56 9.70
CA ILE A 124 10.88 2.81 10.96
C ILE A 124 12.13 3.22 11.72
N PRO A 125 12.05 3.43 13.05
CA PRO A 125 13.22 3.70 13.86
C PRO A 125 14.31 2.64 13.65
N LYS A 126 15.56 3.07 13.46
CA LYS A 126 16.68 2.13 13.28
C LYS A 126 16.80 1.27 14.52
N THR A 127 16.66 -0.03 14.35
CA THR A 127 16.89 -1.01 15.41
C THR A 127 18.29 -1.62 15.28
N PRO A 128 18.97 -1.93 16.38
CA PRO A 128 20.19 -2.73 16.32
C PRO A 128 19.94 -4.06 15.62
N LYS A 129 20.93 -4.53 14.86
CA LYS A 129 20.86 -5.87 14.27
C LYS A 129 20.69 -6.90 15.40
N GLN A 130 19.64 -7.71 15.29
CA GLN A 130 19.35 -8.78 16.24
C GLN A 130 19.85 -10.13 15.70
N GLU A 131 20.14 -11.07 16.59
CA GLU A 131 20.27 -12.47 16.19
C GLU A 131 18.94 -13.00 15.67
N HIS A 132 18.99 -13.80 14.61
CA HIS A 132 17.80 -14.37 14.02
C HIS A 132 17.22 -15.47 14.94
N LYS A 133 16.13 -15.13 15.62
CA LYS A 133 15.34 -16.05 16.44
C LYS A 133 14.38 -16.89 15.60
N TYR A 134 13.90 -16.31 14.49
CA TYR A 134 12.92 -16.93 13.60
C TYR A 134 13.52 -17.12 12.20
N PHE A 135 13.24 -18.26 11.59
CA PHE A 135 13.53 -18.49 10.18
C PHE A 135 12.64 -17.58 9.30
N ALA A 136 11.33 -17.54 9.59
CA ALA A 136 10.41 -16.65 8.90
C ALA A 136 9.34 -16.08 9.84
N SER A 137 8.88 -14.87 9.57
CA SER A 137 7.81 -14.29 10.36
C SER A 137 6.77 -13.52 9.55
N PHE A 138 5.58 -13.44 10.13
CA PHE A 138 4.50 -12.54 9.75
C PHE A 138 3.65 -12.20 10.97
N ILE A 139 3.50 -10.90 11.23
CA ILE A 139 2.49 -10.37 12.15
C ILE A 139 1.70 -9.32 11.40
N GLY A 140 0.41 -9.49 11.25
CA GLY A 140 -0.43 -8.54 10.51
C GLY A 140 -1.90 -8.91 10.52
N SER A 141 -2.69 -8.18 9.74
CA SER A 141 -4.14 -8.40 9.66
C SER A 141 -4.50 -9.42 8.58
N ASN A 142 -5.56 -10.18 8.81
CA ASN A 142 -6.07 -11.14 7.84
C ASN A 142 -7.03 -10.46 6.85
N THR A 143 -6.48 -9.66 5.95
CA THR A 143 -7.24 -8.84 5.00
C THR A 143 -7.42 -9.47 3.62
N TYR A 144 -6.83 -10.64 3.38
CA TYR A 144 -6.94 -11.35 2.11
C TYR A 144 -6.71 -12.86 2.29
N TRP A 145 -7.36 -13.69 1.49
CA TRP A 145 -7.33 -15.14 1.61
C TRP A 145 -5.92 -15.77 1.58
N VAL A 146 -4.98 -15.18 0.81
CA VAL A 146 -3.56 -15.61 0.78
C VAL A 146 -2.94 -15.61 2.17
N ARG A 147 -3.29 -14.65 3.03
CA ARG A 147 -2.80 -14.56 4.42
C ARG A 147 -3.36 -15.70 5.26
N THR A 148 -4.62 -16.05 5.07
CA THR A 148 -5.23 -17.22 5.73
C THR A 148 -4.53 -18.52 5.36
N ASP A 149 -4.25 -18.74 4.09
CA ASP A 149 -3.58 -19.95 3.62
C ASP A 149 -2.11 -19.98 4.04
N MET A 150 -1.42 -18.84 4.03
CA MET A 150 -0.08 -18.71 4.59
C MET A 150 -0.07 -19.11 6.08
N VAL A 151 -0.98 -18.57 6.90
CA VAL A 151 -1.06 -18.94 8.33
C VAL A 151 -1.27 -20.44 8.51
N LYS A 152 -2.12 -21.07 7.70
CA LYS A 152 -2.33 -22.53 7.72
C LYS A 152 -1.06 -23.29 7.35
N ALA A 153 -0.35 -22.86 6.30
CA ALA A 153 0.85 -23.51 5.79
C ALA A 153 2.03 -23.47 6.79
N PHE A 154 2.11 -22.44 7.60
CA PHE A 154 3.16 -22.27 8.63
C PHE A 154 2.76 -22.77 10.02
N ARG A 155 1.53 -23.31 10.19
CA ARG A 155 1.10 -23.87 11.46
C ARG A 155 2.00 -25.04 11.89
N GLY A 156 2.48 -25.01 13.14
CA GLY A 156 3.36 -26.07 13.69
C GLY A 156 4.79 -26.04 13.19
N LYS A 157 5.24 -24.95 12.59
CA LYS A 157 6.63 -24.68 12.27
C LYS A 157 7.25 -23.95 13.46
N ASP A 158 8.08 -24.61 14.26
CA ASP A 158 8.61 -24.07 15.53
C ASP A 158 9.60 -22.92 15.33
N ASP A 159 10.26 -22.89 14.17
CA ASP A 159 11.20 -21.86 13.78
C ASP A 159 10.53 -20.65 13.07
N CYS A 160 9.21 -20.66 12.92
CA CYS A 160 8.45 -19.61 12.25
C CYS A 160 7.42 -18.98 13.19
N LEU A 161 7.32 -17.64 13.14
CA LEU A 161 6.29 -16.91 13.87
C LEU A 161 5.31 -16.26 12.90
N VAL A 162 4.18 -16.92 12.62
CA VAL A 162 3.17 -16.44 11.67
C VAL A 162 1.83 -16.26 12.35
N LYS A 163 1.41 -15.01 12.54
CA LYS A 163 0.15 -14.62 13.19
C LYS A 163 -0.62 -13.62 12.35
N ALA A 164 -1.89 -13.88 12.13
CA ALA A 164 -2.82 -12.94 11.51
C ALA A 164 -3.99 -12.65 12.46
N GLY A 165 -4.29 -11.38 12.67
CA GLY A 165 -5.38 -10.88 13.48
C GLY A 165 -6.41 -10.10 12.67
N ASN A 166 -7.32 -9.45 13.38
CA ASN A 166 -8.26 -8.52 12.77
C ASN A 166 -7.53 -7.23 12.33
N TRP A 167 -8.07 -6.61 11.29
CA TRP A 167 -7.61 -5.29 10.87
C TRP A 167 -8.10 -4.22 11.85
N ASP A 168 -7.22 -3.28 12.16
CA ASP A 168 -7.51 -2.14 13.01
C ASP A 168 -6.66 -0.96 12.51
N ILE A 169 -7.25 0.22 12.38
CA ILE A 169 -6.54 1.44 12.02
C ILE A 169 -5.76 2.01 13.23
N ASN A 170 -6.28 1.75 14.44
CA ASN A 170 -5.67 2.22 15.69
C ASN A 170 -4.73 1.14 16.25
N VAL A 171 -3.52 1.09 15.73
CA VAL A 171 -2.50 0.16 16.22
C VAL A 171 -1.71 0.82 17.34
N GLY A 172 -1.87 0.31 18.57
CA GLY A 172 -1.14 0.82 19.73
C GLY A 172 0.37 0.53 19.68
N GLU A 173 1.13 1.32 20.41
CA GLU A 173 2.60 1.28 20.43
C GLU A 173 3.17 -0.11 20.78
N GLU A 174 2.55 -0.83 21.70
CA GLU A 174 2.96 -2.20 22.07
C GLU A 174 2.91 -3.15 20.88
N LYS A 175 1.84 -3.11 20.08
CA LYS A 175 1.70 -3.94 18.86
C LYS A 175 2.74 -3.55 17.80
N MET A 176 3.03 -2.24 17.70
CA MET A 176 4.04 -1.71 16.80
C MET A 176 5.43 -2.19 17.18
N ASN A 177 5.80 -2.05 18.44
CA ASN A 177 7.10 -2.50 18.94
C ASN A 177 7.28 -4.01 18.78
N ASN A 178 6.27 -4.80 19.12
CA ASN A 178 6.28 -6.25 18.89
C ASN A 178 6.46 -6.62 17.40
N PHE A 179 5.87 -5.87 16.49
CA PHE A 179 6.06 -6.05 15.05
C PHE A 179 7.52 -5.81 14.63
N ILE A 180 8.11 -4.69 15.09
CA ILE A 180 9.52 -4.35 14.80
C ILE A 180 10.46 -5.42 15.37
N ASP A 181 10.26 -5.82 16.62
CA ASP A 181 11.10 -6.81 17.31
C ASP A 181 11.07 -8.16 16.60
N VAL A 182 9.89 -8.65 16.25
CA VAL A 182 9.74 -9.93 15.57
C VAL A 182 10.34 -9.90 14.18
N MET A 183 10.08 -8.84 13.40
CA MET A 183 10.68 -8.70 12.07
C MET A 183 12.20 -8.60 12.13
N SER A 184 12.75 -7.77 13.01
CA SER A 184 14.20 -7.59 13.17
C SER A 184 14.91 -8.88 13.62
N ALA A 185 14.21 -9.73 14.39
CA ALA A 185 14.71 -11.04 14.83
C ALA A 185 14.43 -12.17 13.84
N SER A 186 14.02 -11.88 12.60
CA SER A 186 13.69 -12.88 11.58
C SER A 186 14.66 -12.85 10.42
N LYS A 187 14.98 -14.01 9.88
CA LYS A 187 15.78 -14.14 8.65
C LYS A 187 14.95 -13.72 7.42
N PHE A 188 13.70 -14.16 7.37
CA PHE A 188 12.77 -13.86 6.29
C PHE A 188 11.49 -13.18 6.82
N SER A 189 11.03 -12.17 6.11
CA SER A 189 9.72 -11.55 6.33
C SER A 189 8.76 -11.98 5.24
N LEU A 190 7.66 -12.61 5.63
CA LEU A 190 6.62 -13.01 4.68
C LEU A 190 5.79 -11.78 4.30
N CYS A 191 5.77 -11.46 3.01
CA CYS A 191 5.13 -10.26 2.46
C CYS A 191 3.93 -10.61 1.57
N PRO A 192 2.88 -11.26 2.09
CA PRO A 192 1.66 -11.52 1.32
C PRO A 192 0.95 -10.20 1.03
N ARG A 193 0.29 -10.13 -0.13
CA ARG A 193 -0.59 -9.00 -0.39
C ARG A 193 -1.63 -8.84 0.72
N GLY A 194 -2.06 -7.61 0.91
CA GLY A 194 -3.24 -7.30 1.71
C GLY A 194 -4.50 -7.19 0.84
N TYR A 195 -5.41 -6.30 1.22
CA TYR A 195 -6.52 -5.90 0.37
C TYR A 195 -6.00 -5.34 -0.95
N GLY A 196 -5.10 -4.38 -0.91
CA GLY A 196 -4.34 -3.95 -2.09
C GLY A 196 -3.32 -5.00 -2.55
N THR A 197 -2.90 -4.93 -3.81
CA THR A 197 -1.90 -5.84 -4.38
C THR A 197 -0.50 -5.58 -3.86
N THR A 198 -0.22 -4.37 -3.42
CA THR A 198 1.05 -3.94 -2.84
C THR A 198 1.04 -4.16 -1.32
N SER A 199 2.21 -4.40 -0.74
CA SER A 199 2.35 -4.57 0.71
C SER A 199 3.44 -3.66 1.25
N PHE A 200 3.11 -2.84 2.24
CA PHE A 200 4.09 -2.04 3.01
C PHE A 200 5.19 -2.92 3.61
N ARG A 201 4.85 -4.17 3.97
CA ARG A 201 5.77 -5.15 4.53
C ARG A 201 7.02 -5.36 3.69
N LEU A 202 6.94 -5.21 2.37
CA LEU A 202 8.10 -5.29 1.49
C LEU A 202 9.14 -4.22 1.84
N TYR A 203 8.69 -2.99 1.99
CA TYR A 203 9.56 -1.84 2.27
C TYR A 203 10.02 -1.82 3.73
N GLU A 204 9.14 -2.18 4.66
CA GLU A 204 9.44 -2.35 6.07
C GLU A 204 10.52 -3.42 6.30
N SER A 205 10.50 -4.50 5.52
CA SER A 205 11.52 -5.56 5.58
C SER A 205 12.92 -5.03 5.26
N PHE A 206 13.05 -4.20 4.23
CA PHE A 206 14.34 -3.59 3.90
C PHE A 206 14.85 -2.67 5.01
N GLN A 207 13.96 -1.90 5.63
CA GLN A 207 14.33 -1.00 6.73
C GLN A 207 14.80 -1.77 7.97
N LEU A 208 14.26 -2.98 8.20
CA LEU A 208 14.59 -3.84 9.34
C LEU A 208 15.66 -4.90 9.02
N ASN A 209 16.35 -4.77 7.88
CA ASN A 209 17.40 -5.71 7.44
C ASN A 209 16.94 -7.18 7.36
N THR A 210 15.69 -7.39 7.00
CA THR A 210 15.07 -8.72 6.86
C THR A 210 14.80 -8.99 5.39
N VAL A 211 15.04 -10.23 4.95
CA VAL A 211 14.83 -10.60 3.54
C VAL A 211 13.35 -10.78 3.26
N PRO A 212 12.72 -9.95 2.39
CA PRO A 212 11.31 -10.10 2.07
C PRO A 212 11.05 -11.32 1.18
N VAL A 213 10.00 -12.06 1.50
CA VAL A 213 9.43 -13.13 0.66
C VAL A 213 8.10 -12.67 0.10
N ILE A 214 8.06 -12.36 -1.19
CA ILE A 214 6.87 -11.87 -1.88
C ILE A 214 6.04 -13.05 -2.35
N PHE A 215 4.74 -13.03 -2.04
CA PHE A 215 3.78 -14.00 -2.55
C PHE A 215 3.12 -13.44 -3.82
N LEU A 216 3.64 -13.86 -4.97
CA LEU A 216 3.02 -13.53 -6.26
C LEU A 216 1.84 -14.48 -6.48
N MET A 217 0.67 -13.92 -6.78
CA MET A 217 -0.50 -14.69 -7.19
C MET A 217 -0.35 -15.15 -8.65
N ILE A 218 0.45 -16.17 -8.86
CA ILE A 218 0.29 -17.01 -10.05
C ILE A 218 -0.70 -18.09 -9.66
N MET A 219 -1.74 -18.32 -10.46
CA MET A 219 -2.84 -19.29 -10.21
C MET A 219 -2.38 -20.77 -10.11
N HIS A 220 -1.13 -21.02 -9.78
CA HIS A 220 -0.52 -22.37 -9.66
C HIS A 220 0.11 -22.63 -8.29
N PHE A 221 -0.33 -21.94 -7.23
CA PHE A 221 0.24 -22.15 -5.89
C PHE A 221 0.10 -23.60 -5.36
N LEU A 222 -0.91 -24.33 -5.82
CA LEU A 222 -1.06 -25.76 -5.49
C LEU A 222 0.03 -26.66 -6.12
N GLY A 223 0.64 -26.23 -7.22
CA GLY A 223 1.76 -26.93 -7.86
C GLY A 223 3.10 -26.75 -7.15
N LEU A 224 3.35 -25.55 -6.59
CA LEU A 224 4.63 -25.25 -5.92
C LEU A 224 4.76 -25.95 -4.55
N MET A 225 3.68 -26.12 -3.82
CA MET A 225 3.68 -26.86 -2.55
C MET A 225 4.04 -28.34 -2.74
N ASN A 226 3.67 -28.92 -3.88
CA ASN A 226 4.07 -30.28 -4.27
C ASN A 226 5.55 -30.38 -4.68
N TRP A 227 6.16 -29.28 -5.15
CA TRP A 227 7.56 -29.25 -5.55
C TRP A 227 8.51 -29.11 -4.35
N ILE A 228 8.16 -28.26 -3.37
CA ILE A 228 8.93 -28.09 -2.12
C ILE A 228 8.87 -29.37 -1.25
N GLY A 229 7.76 -30.11 -1.30
CA GLY A 229 7.63 -31.40 -0.59
C GLY A 229 8.37 -32.56 -1.24
N LYS A 230 8.83 -32.44 -2.50
CA LYS A 230 9.54 -33.51 -3.23
C LYS A 230 11.05 -33.34 -3.29
N SER A 231 11.62 -32.20 -2.86
CA SER A 231 13.08 -31.99 -2.86
C SER A 231 13.80 -32.38 -1.56
N SER A 232 13.17 -33.18 -0.70
CA SER A 232 13.82 -33.74 0.49
C SER A 232 14.29 -35.19 0.32
N VAL A 233 14.56 -35.61 -0.91
CA VAL A 233 15.27 -36.88 -1.18
C VAL A 233 16.29 -36.65 -2.30
N LEU A 234 17.46 -36.20 -1.91
CA LEU A 234 18.78 -36.58 -2.49
C LEU A 234 19.86 -36.14 -1.52
#